data_f70695d4d5f2d69fff7af3ffeba8691b
#
_entry.id   f70695d4d5f2d69fff7af3ffeba8691b
#
_cell.length_a   1.000
_cell.length_b   1.000
_cell.length_c   1.000
_cell.angle_alpha   90.00
_cell.angle_beta   90.00
_cell.angle_gamma   90.00
#
_symmetry.space_group_name_H-M   'P 1'
#
loop_
_entity.id
_entity.type
_entity.pdbx_description
1 polymer ?
#
loop_
_entity_poly.entity_id
_entity_poly.type
_entity_poly.pdbx_seq_one_letter_code
_entity_poly.pdbx_strand_id
1 'polypeptide(L)'
;MLRFLDKPIGILGGSFDPAHNGHLKISKIAIKKIKLKKVLWVITKQNPHKIKAFYSLSQRISKAKKLTKKNKKIEVVYLDNDVRSSRSINTINYLISKKKLKNIYFIIGSDNLVEFHKWKSWKKIVKLAKLIVFSRSGYDRKSKKSIVARYLKNKITFVNNKPIAISSTKLRNQAKLDN
;
A
#
# COMPACT_ATOMS: atom_id res chain seq x y z
N MET A 1 -11.31 19.46 21.72
CA MET A 1 -10.12 19.51 20.83
C MET A 1 -9.47 18.15 20.52
N LEU A 2 -9.95 17.03 21.04
CA LEU A 2 -9.35 15.67 20.89
C LEU A 2 -9.85 14.84 19.68
N ARG A 3 -10.89 15.26 18.98
CA ARG A 3 -11.51 14.45 17.86
C ARG A 3 -10.76 14.41 16.53
N PHE A 4 -9.73 15.23 16.32
CA PHE A 4 -9.04 15.30 15.01
C PHE A 4 -7.84 14.34 14.88
N LEU A 5 -7.28 13.85 15.98
CA LEU A 5 -6.12 12.96 15.98
C LEU A 5 -6.47 11.47 15.72
N ASP A 6 -7.74 11.10 15.85
CA ASP A 6 -8.18 9.70 15.81
C ASP A 6 -8.76 9.25 14.44
N LYS A 7 -8.83 10.15 13.43
CA LYS A 7 -9.34 9.75 12.12
C LYS A 7 -8.39 8.76 11.45
N PRO A 8 -8.90 7.63 10.92
CA PRO A 8 -8.08 6.57 10.38
C PRO A 8 -7.27 7.03 9.16
N ILE A 9 -6.02 6.56 9.09
CA ILE A 9 -5.08 6.81 7.99
C ILE A 9 -4.82 5.52 7.25
N GLY A 10 -4.90 5.55 5.92
CA GLY A 10 -4.50 4.44 5.05
C GLY A 10 -3.02 4.53 4.68
N ILE A 11 -2.33 3.40 4.65
CA ILE A 11 -0.97 3.27 4.11
C ILE A 11 -1.03 2.34 2.92
N LEU A 12 -0.64 2.80 1.75
CA LEU A 12 -0.41 2.00 0.56
C LEU A 12 1.09 2.04 0.25
N GLY A 13 1.80 0.96 0.59
CA GLY A 13 3.23 0.83 0.35
C GLY A 13 3.54 0.15 -0.98
N GLY A 14 4.64 0.53 -1.63
CA GLY A 14 5.10 -0.12 -2.84
C GLY A 14 6.22 0.62 -3.56
N SER A 15 6.77 -0.02 -4.60
CA SER A 15 7.75 0.62 -5.49
C SER A 15 7.12 1.70 -6.37
N PHE A 16 5.83 1.61 -6.70
CA PHE A 16 5.13 2.50 -7.63
C PHE A 16 5.92 2.70 -8.94
N ASP A 17 6.22 1.62 -9.61
CA ASP A 17 7.14 1.55 -10.72
C ASP A 17 6.47 1.12 -12.07
N PRO A 18 5.69 2.02 -12.70
CA PRO A 18 5.24 3.31 -12.21
C PRO A 18 3.95 3.24 -11.38
N ALA A 19 3.59 4.36 -10.73
CA ALA A 19 2.24 4.58 -10.21
C ALA A 19 1.21 4.62 -11.35
N HIS A 20 0.00 4.10 -11.12
CA HIS A 20 -1.05 4.02 -12.13
C HIS A 20 -2.46 4.17 -11.55
N ASN A 21 -3.46 4.34 -12.42
CA ASN A 21 -4.84 4.53 -12.03
C ASN A 21 -5.42 3.42 -11.12
N GLY A 22 -4.85 2.22 -11.17
CA GLY A 22 -5.21 1.15 -10.23
C GLY A 22 -4.93 1.52 -8.78
N HIS A 23 -3.75 2.08 -8.49
CA HIS A 23 -3.41 2.57 -7.15
C HIS A 23 -4.36 3.69 -6.71
N LEU A 24 -4.68 4.60 -7.63
CA LEU A 24 -5.61 5.70 -7.37
C LEU A 24 -7.02 5.19 -7.04
N LYS A 25 -7.52 4.22 -7.82
CA LYS A 25 -8.85 3.63 -7.65
C LYS A 25 -8.98 2.93 -6.29
N ILE A 26 -8.03 2.06 -5.91
CA ILE A 26 -8.09 1.36 -4.62
C ILE A 26 -7.99 2.35 -3.45
N SER A 27 -7.17 3.40 -3.57
CA SER A 27 -7.06 4.46 -2.55
C SER A 27 -8.38 5.19 -2.36
N LYS A 28 -9.06 5.59 -3.45
CA LYS A 28 -10.37 6.24 -3.39
C LYS A 28 -11.44 5.34 -2.75
N ILE A 29 -11.46 4.05 -3.11
CA ILE A 29 -12.38 3.08 -2.52
C ILE A 29 -12.11 2.92 -1.01
N ALA A 30 -10.84 2.79 -0.61
CA ALA A 30 -10.46 2.69 0.80
C ALA A 30 -10.89 3.93 1.59
N ILE A 31 -10.64 5.13 1.05
CA ILE A 31 -11.07 6.40 1.67
C ILE A 31 -12.58 6.41 1.91
N LYS A 32 -13.37 6.04 0.89
CA LYS A 32 -14.83 6.03 0.98
C LYS A 32 -15.34 4.95 1.95
N LYS A 33 -14.85 3.71 1.82
CA LYS A 33 -15.35 2.53 2.56
C LYS A 33 -15.02 2.61 4.07
N ILE A 34 -13.81 3.07 4.41
CA ILE A 34 -13.32 3.12 5.80
C ILE A 34 -13.43 4.54 6.38
N LYS A 35 -13.90 5.51 5.61
CA LYS A 35 -13.93 6.93 5.99
C LYS A 35 -12.54 7.45 6.41
N LEU A 36 -11.50 7.02 5.67
CA LEU A 36 -10.13 7.44 5.95
C LEU A 36 -9.98 8.96 5.81
N LYS A 37 -9.20 9.59 6.70
CA LYS A 37 -8.81 10.99 6.59
C LYS A 37 -7.99 11.21 5.31
N LYS A 38 -6.99 10.33 5.10
CA LYS A 38 -6.15 10.30 3.90
C LYS A 38 -5.51 8.93 3.70
N VAL A 39 -4.94 8.72 2.52
CA VAL A 39 -4.06 7.59 2.20
C VAL A 39 -2.66 8.11 1.91
N LEU A 40 -1.66 7.56 2.59
CA LEU A 40 -0.25 7.78 2.31
C LEU A 40 0.21 6.75 1.27
N TRP A 41 0.68 7.21 0.12
CA TRP A 41 1.43 6.40 -0.83
C TRP A 41 2.90 6.41 -0.41
N VAL A 42 3.33 5.36 0.26
CA VAL A 42 4.70 5.23 0.75
C VAL A 42 5.54 4.55 -0.33
N ILE A 43 6.32 5.35 -1.05
CA ILE A 43 7.22 4.86 -2.09
C ILE A 43 8.49 4.32 -1.43
N THR A 44 8.89 3.09 -1.76
CA THR A 44 10.14 2.50 -1.28
C THR A 44 11.25 2.65 -2.33
N LYS A 45 12.48 2.89 -1.88
CA LYS A 45 13.66 2.93 -2.77
C LYS A 45 13.80 1.61 -3.52
N GLN A 46 13.81 0.52 -2.77
CA GLN A 46 13.86 -0.84 -3.30
C GLN A 46 12.89 -1.75 -2.52
N ASN A 47 12.01 -2.44 -3.23
CA ASN A 47 11.19 -3.48 -2.60
C ASN A 47 12.09 -4.71 -2.36
N PRO A 48 12.24 -5.19 -1.10
CA PRO A 48 13.11 -6.33 -0.78
C PRO A 48 12.71 -7.64 -1.46
N HIS A 49 11.48 -7.71 -1.98
CA HIS A 49 10.93 -8.89 -2.66
C HIS A 49 10.87 -8.75 -4.19
N LYS A 50 11.49 -7.71 -4.78
CA LYS A 50 11.46 -7.46 -6.23
C LYS A 50 12.85 -7.16 -6.79
N ILE A 51 13.01 -7.46 -8.09
CA ILE A 51 14.16 -7.04 -8.90
C ILE A 51 14.22 -5.50 -8.94
N LYS A 52 15.40 -4.95 -9.30
CA LYS A 52 15.65 -3.51 -9.44
C LYS A 52 14.49 -2.81 -10.18
N ALA A 53 14.10 -1.65 -9.68
CA ALA A 53 13.04 -0.85 -10.29
C ALA A 53 13.44 -0.36 -11.69
N PHE A 54 12.46 -0.28 -12.60
CA PHE A 54 12.66 0.17 -13.98
C PHE A 54 12.90 1.70 -14.02
N TYR A 55 12.05 2.47 -13.31
CA TYR A 55 12.20 3.91 -13.17
C TYR A 55 13.04 4.27 -11.95
N SER A 56 13.82 5.36 -12.05
CA SER A 56 14.53 5.93 -10.90
C SER A 56 13.56 6.31 -9.78
N LEU A 57 14.06 6.44 -8.56
CA LEU A 57 13.24 6.83 -7.41
C LEU A 57 12.57 8.20 -7.66
N SER A 58 13.32 9.18 -8.18
CA SER A 58 12.81 10.51 -8.49
C SER A 58 11.69 10.48 -9.53
N GLN A 59 11.86 9.71 -10.60
CA GLN A 59 10.82 9.54 -11.62
C GLN A 59 9.55 8.90 -11.04
N ARG A 60 9.68 7.88 -10.18
CA ARG A 60 8.54 7.21 -9.54
C ARG A 60 7.77 8.16 -8.62
N ILE A 61 8.48 8.97 -7.83
CA ILE A 61 7.89 10.00 -6.96
C ILE A 61 7.17 11.06 -7.82
N SER A 62 7.84 11.58 -8.86
CA SER A 62 7.26 12.60 -9.75
C SER A 62 5.98 12.10 -10.44
N LYS A 63 6.02 10.89 -11.04
CA LYS A 63 4.85 10.26 -11.68
C LYS A 63 3.70 10.05 -10.67
N ALA A 64 4.00 9.62 -9.46
CA ALA A 64 3.00 9.43 -8.41
C ALA A 64 2.37 10.76 -7.97
N LYS A 65 3.18 11.80 -7.74
CA LYS A 65 2.70 13.16 -7.41
C LYS A 65 1.83 13.74 -8.51
N LYS A 66 2.24 13.61 -9.78
CA LYS A 66 1.45 14.07 -10.95
C LYS A 66 0.08 13.38 -10.96
N LEU A 67 0.03 12.06 -10.76
CA LEU A 67 -1.20 11.28 -10.77
C LEU A 67 -2.14 11.66 -9.61
N THR A 68 -1.60 11.98 -8.43
CA THR A 68 -2.39 12.31 -7.25
C THR A 68 -2.75 13.79 -7.11
N LYS A 69 -2.22 14.68 -7.96
CA LYS A 69 -2.35 16.15 -7.86
C LYS A 69 -3.79 16.63 -7.57
N LYS A 70 -4.78 16.03 -8.23
CA LYS A 70 -6.20 16.38 -8.05
C LYS A 70 -6.88 15.70 -6.86
N ASN A 71 -6.15 14.96 -6.02
CA ASN A 71 -6.71 14.14 -4.94
C ASN A 71 -6.11 14.51 -3.59
N LYS A 72 -6.59 15.58 -2.97
CA LYS A 72 -6.09 16.13 -1.68
C LYS A 72 -6.03 15.12 -0.52
N LYS A 73 -6.78 14.00 -0.59
CA LYS A 73 -6.75 12.94 0.41
C LYS A 73 -5.74 11.84 0.13
N ILE A 74 -4.91 11.98 -0.93
CA ILE A 74 -3.83 11.03 -1.25
C ILE A 74 -2.53 11.81 -1.24
N GLU A 75 -1.62 11.41 -0.36
CA GLU A 75 -0.32 12.06 -0.16
C GLU A 75 0.80 11.09 -0.53
N VAL A 76 1.72 11.54 -1.37
CA VAL A 76 2.90 10.76 -1.77
C VAL A 76 4.05 11.10 -0.85
N VAL A 77 4.60 10.08 -0.18
CA VAL A 77 5.70 10.22 0.77
C VAL A 77 6.82 9.23 0.46
N TYR A 78 8.05 9.65 0.74
CA TYR A 78 9.24 8.81 0.73
C TYR A 78 9.88 8.89 2.12
N LEU A 79 9.99 7.77 2.79
CA LEU A 79 10.40 7.72 4.20
C LEU A 79 11.64 6.84 4.45
N ASP A 80 12.18 6.17 3.40
CA ASP A 80 13.26 5.20 3.60
C ASP A 80 14.54 5.86 4.18
N ASN A 81 14.78 7.14 3.90
CA ASN A 81 15.90 7.87 4.49
C ASN A 81 15.70 8.12 6.00
N ASP A 82 14.50 8.57 6.39
CA ASP A 82 14.16 8.83 7.79
C ASP A 82 14.11 7.54 8.61
N VAL A 83 13.58 6.47 7.98
CA VAL A 83 13.38 5.16 8.60
C VAL A 83 14.65 4.29 8.50
N ARG A 84 15.58 4.62 7.59
CA ARG A 84 16.77 3.83 7.20
C ARG A 84 16.41 2.39 6.81
N SER A 85 15.23 2.20 6.19
CA SER A 85 14.70 0.88 5.84
C SER A 85 13.53 0.97 4.88
N SER A 86 13.47 0.05 3.92
CA SER A 86 12.30 -0.16 3.03
C SER A 86 11.29 -1.18 3.58
N ARG A 87 11.43 -1.62 4.83
CA ARG A 87 10.55 -2.64 5.43
C ARG A 87 9.30 -1.99 6.03
N SER A 88 8.13 -2.53 5.70
CA SER A 88 6.83 -2.00 6.14
C SER A 88 6.69 -1.86 7.66
N ILE A 89 7.28 -2.79 8.45
CA ILE A 89 7.23 -2.69 9.93
C ILE A 89 7.92 -1.43 10.44
N ASN A 90 9.08 -1.09 9.87
CA ASN A 90 9.84 0.09 10.30
C ASN A 90 9.12 1.38 9.91
N THR A 91 8.53 1.43 8.70
CA THR A 91 7.68 2.54 8.26
C THR A 91 6.48 2.74 9.19
N ILE A 92 5.77 1.67 9.56
CA ILE A 92 4.62 1.74 10.45
C ILE A 92 5.05 2.23 11.85
N ASN A 93 6.14 1.69 12.40
CA ASN A 93 6.69 2.14 13.69
C ASN A 93 7.05 3.62 13.66
N TYR A 94 7.73 4.09 12.60
CA TYR A 94 8.06 5.51 12.42
C TYR A 94 6.81 6.39 12.39
N LEU A 95 5.80 6.01 11.63
CA LEU A 95 4.54 6.77 11.54
C LEU A 95 3.82 6.83 12.88
N ILE A 96 3.85 5.76 13.67
CA ILE A 96 3.27 5.74 15.03
C ILE A 96 4.11 6.60 15.98
N SER A 97 5.42 6.38 16.05
CA SER A 97 6.28 7.02 17.06
C SER A 97 6.53 8.50 16.76
N LYS A 98 6.89 8.84 15.50
CA LYS A 98 7.29 10.20 15.12
C LYS A 98 6.14 11.05 14.59
N LYS A 99 5.19 10.45 13.87
CA LYS A 99 4.02 11.17 13.34
C LYS A 99 2.75 11.00 14.19
N LYS A 100 2.86 10.27 15.31
CA LYS A 100 1.79 10.06 16.30
C LYS A 100 0.49 9.52 15.69
N LEU A 101 0.59 8.72 14.62
CA LEU A 101 -0.58 8.10 14.00
C LEU A 101 -1.08 6.94 14.87
N LYS A 102 -2.38 6.90 15.17
CA LYS A 102 -2.98 5.89 16.03
C LYS A 102 -3.79 4.84 15.26
N ASN A 103 -4.67 5.24 14.40
CA ASN A 103 -5.61 4.34 13.73
C ASN A 103 -5.18 4.07 12.28
N ILE A 104 -4.29 3.10 12.10
CA ILE A 104 -3.65 2.79 10.82
C ILE A 104 -4.37 1.65 10.11
N TYR A 105 -4.64 1.82 8.82
CA TYR A 105 -5.08 0.79 7.89
C TYR A 105 -4.01 0.54 6.83
N PHE A 106 -3.56 -0.70 6.72
CA PHE A 106 -2.57 -1.09 5.73
C PHE A 106 -3.29 -1.69 4.51
N ILE A 107 -3.11 -1.05 3.36
CA ILE A 107 -3.81 -1.38 2.11
C ILE A 107 -2.91 -2.26 1.26
N ILE A 108 -3.38 -3.45 0.91
CA ILE A 108 -2.65 -4.43 0.10
C ILE A 108 -3.57 -5.10 -0.92
N GLY A 109 -2.98 -5.73 -1.93
CA GLY A 109 -3.70 -6.64 -2.82
C GLY A 109 -3.81 -8.05 -2.26
N SER A 110 -4.76 -8.84 -2.77
CA SER A 110 -4.92 -10.25 -2.38
C SER A 110 -3.70 -11.12 -2.74
N ASP A 111 -2.95 -10.75 -3.78
CA ASP A 111 -1.65 -11.33 -4.13
C ASP A 111 -0.62 -11.17 -3.00
N ASN A 112 -0.52 -9.97 -2.45
CA ASN A 112 0.38 -9.69 -1.33
C ASN A 112 -0.06 -10.40 -0.04
N LEU A 113 -1.36 -10.55 0.21
CA LEU A 113 -1.84 -11.24 1.42
C LEU A 113 -1.42 -12.72 1.44
N VAL A 114 -1.37 -13.39 0.28
CA VAL A 114 -0.90 -14.78 0.16
C VAL A 114 0.52 -14.91 0.72
N GLU A 115 1.41 -13.98 0.38
CA GLU A 115 2.82 -14.00 0.74
C GLU A 115 3.15 -13.17 2.00
N PHE A 116 2.15 -12.53 2.62
CA PHE A 116 2.37 -11.58 3.72
C PHE A 116 3.06 -12.20 4.95
N HIS A 117 2.83 -13.49 5.19
CA HIS A 117 3.49 -14.23 6.27
C HIS A 117 5.02 -14.30 6.14
N LYS A 118 5.57 -14.07 4.93
CA LYS A 118 7.01 -13.99 4.66
C LYS A 118 7.61 -12.61 4.97
N TRP A 119 6.77 -11.60 5.23
CA TRP A 119 7.26 -10.27 5.52
C TRP A 119 7.87 -10.17 6.92
N LYS A 120 8.98 -9.46 7.03
CA LYS A 120 9.65 -9.25 8.33
C LYS A 120 8.67 -8.73 9.38
N SER A 121 8.56 -9.45 10.49
CA SER A 121 7.68 -9.08 11.62
C SER A 121 6.19 -8.90 11.25
N TRP A 122 5.67 -9.69 10.31
CA TRP A 122 4.30 -9.58 9.86
C TRP A 122 3.25 -9.63 10.99
N LYS A 123 3.49 -10.44 12.03
CA LYS A 123 2.60 -10.48 13.21
C LYS A 123 2.56 -9.15 13.96
N LYS A 124 3.69 -8.41 14.01
CA LYS A 124 3.72 -7.05 14.57
C LYS A 124 2.95 -6.08 13.68
N ILE A 125 3.11 -6.17 12.34
CA ILE A 125 2.37 -5.30 11.41
C ILE A 125 0.87 -5.41 11.65
N VAL A 126 0.31 -6.62 11.73
CA VAL A 126 -1.13 -6.82 11.90
C VAL A 126 -1.66 -6.51 13.31
N LYS A 127 -0.77 -6.36 14.30
CA LYS A 127 -1.12 -5.82 15.62
C LYS A 127 -1.20 -4.29 15.61
N LEU A 128 -0.38 -3.63 14.78
CA LEU A 128 -0.25 -2.18 14.70
C LEU A 128 -1.17 -1.54 13.66
N ALA A 129 -1.56 -2.28 12.63
CA ALA A 129 -2.39 -1.78 11.54
C ALA A 129 -3.45 -2.81 11.11
N LYS A 130 -4.67 -2.34 10.87
CA LYS A 130 -5.75 -3.16 10.33
C LYS A 130 -5.54 -3.37 8.84
N LEU A 131 -5.78 -4.58 8.31
CA LEU A 131 -5.61 -4.87 6.89
C LEU A 131 -6.87 -4.54 6.09
N ILE A 132 -6.67 -3.85 4.96
CA ILE A 132 -7.65 -3.74 3.88
C ILE A 132 -7.06 -4.46 2.66
N VAL A 133 -7.75 -5.49 2.20
CA VAL A 133 -7.29 -6.36 1.12
C VAL A 133 -8.17 -6.17 -0.11
N PHE A 134 -7.57 -5.69 -1.18
CA PHE A 134 -8.23 -5.48 -2.47
C PHE A 134 -8.10 -6.70 -3.36
N SER A 135 -9.20 -7.03 -4.03
CA SER A 135 -9.29 -8.15 -4.97
C SER A 135 -8.28 -8.03 -6.11
N ARG A 136 -7.58 -9.13 -6.38
CA ARG A 136 -6.71 -9.33 -7.55
C ARG A 136 -7.05 -10.64 -8.24
N SER A 137 -7.27 -10.59 -9.54
CA SER A 137 -7.60 -11.76 -10.35
C SER A 137 -6.64 -12.92 -10.10
N GLY A 138 -7.18 -14.11 -9.84
CA GLY A 138 -6.42 -15.33 -9.56
C GLY A 138 -5.94 -15.51 -8.11
N TYR A 139 -6.08 -14.50 -7.24
CA TYR A 139 -5.55 -14.57 -5.87
C TYR A 139 -6.62 -14.57 -4.78
N ASP A 140 -7.86 -14.19 -5.06
CA ASP A 140 -8.87 -13.98 -4.02
C ASP A 140 -9.17 -15.22 -3.19
N ARG A 141 -9.37 -16.38 -3.82
CA ARG A 141 -9.59 -17.65 -3.12
C ARG A 141 -8.39 -18.05 -2.26
N LYS A 142 -7.17 -17.94 -2.83
CA LYS A 142 -5.91 -18.27 -2.13
C LYS A 142 -5.69 -17.33 -0.95
N SER A 143 -5.94 -16.04 -1.11
CA SER A 143 -5.74 -15.03 -0.07
C SER A 143 -6.63 -15.25 1.14
N LYS A 144 -7.89 -15.63 0.95
CA LYS A 144 -8.82 -15.97 2.05
C LYS A 144 -8.40 -17.21 2.83
N LYS A 145 -7.64 -18.12 2.21
CA LYS A 145 -7.08 -19.33 2.82
C LYS A 145 -5.64 -19.16 3.30
N SER A 146 -5.06 -17.97 3.18
CA SER A 146 -3.67 -17.70 3.57
C SER A 146 -3.44 -17.86 5.07
N ILE A 147 -2.16 -18.06 5.44
CA ILE A 147 -1.74 -18.16 6.86
C ILE A 147 -2.21 -16.93 7.64
N VAL A 148 -2.06 -15.73 7.05
CA VAL A 148 -2.44 -14.48 7.71
C VAL A 148 -3.95 -14.35 7.86
N ALA A 149 -4.73 -14.77 6.86
CA ALA A 149 -6.19 -14.74 6.94
C ALA A 149 -6.70 -15.68 8.05
N ARG A 150 -6.13 -16.88 8.15
CA ARG A 150 -6.45 -17.83 9.24
C ARG A 150 -6.06 -17.27 10.61
N TYR A 151 -4.88 -16.65 10.72
CA TYR A 151 -4.41 -16.04 11.97
C TYR A 151 -5.30 -14.90 12.45
N LEU A 152 -5.73 -14.01 11.53
CA LEU A 152 -6.54 -12.83 11.85
C LEU A 152 -8.05 -13.14 11.93
N LYS A 153 -8.48 -14.30 11.43
CA LYS A 153 -9.90 -14.65 11.34
C LYS A 153 -10.71 -13.53 10.65
N ASN A 154 -11.70 -12.97 11.33
CA ASN A 154 -12.60 -11.93 10.78
C ASN A 154 -12.05 -10.49 10.88
N LYS A 155 -10.77 -10.31 11.25
CA LYS A 155 -10.18 -8.96 11.45
C LYS A 155 -9.58 -8.35 10.17
N ILE A 156 -9.88 -8.92 9.00
CA ILE A 156 -9.45 -8.39 7.69
C ILE A 156 -10.66 -7.80 6.98
N THR A 157 -10.50 -6.60 6.45
CA THR A 157 -11.50 -6.02 5.56
C THR A 157 -11.18 -6.40 4.13
N PHE A 158 -11.87 -7.39 3.57
CA PHE A 158 -11.80 -7.70 2.15
C PHE A 158 -12.68 -6.75 1.34
N VAL A 159 -12.12 -6.20 0.27
CA VAL A 159 -12.83 -5.33 -0.65
C VAL A 159 -12.89 -6.00 -2.01
N ASN A 160 -14.08 -6.47 -2.37
CA ASN A 160 -14.36 -6.96 -3.71
C ASN A 160 -14.50 -5.75 -4.64
N ASN A 161 -13.56 -5.54 -5.54
CA ASN A 161 -13.55 -4.48 -6.53
C ASN A 161 -13.59 -5.09 -7.94
N LYS A 162 -14.19 -4.37 -8.90
CA LYS A 162 -14.07 -4.76 -10.31
C LYS A 162 -12.60 -4.92 -10.69
N PRO A 163 -12.22 -5.95 -11.45
CA PRO A 163 -10.83 -6.16 -11.87
C PRO A 163 -10.20 -4.88 -12.41
N ILE A 164 -8.96 -4.64 -12.02
CA ILE A 164 -8.20 -3.49 -12.50
C ILE A 164 -7.23 -4.01 -13.54
N ALA A 165 -7.54 -3.78 -14.81
CA ALA A 165 -6.80 -4.31 -15.97
C ALA A 165 -5.37 -3.77 -16.08
N ILE A 166 -5.04 -2.67 -15.39
CA ILE A 166 -3.73 -2.02 -15.42
C ILE A 166 -2.83 -2.52 -14.29
N SER A 167 -1.56 -2.75 -14.60
CA SER A 167 -0.51 -3.05 -13.61
C SER A 167 0.79 -2.36 -13.98
N SER A 168 1.66 -2.12 -12.98
CA SER A 168 3.00 -1.56 -13.24
C SER A 168 3.80 -2.43 -14.21
N THR A 169 3.64 -3.75 -14.17
CA THR A 169 4.32 -4.68 -15.10
C THR A 169 3.88 -4.46 -16.54
N LYS A 170 2.57 -4.36 -16.79
CA LYS A 170 2.05 -4.05 -18.15
C LYS A 170 2.61 -2.74 -18.67
N LEU A 171 2.61 -1.70 -17.84
CA LEU A 171 3.12 -0.38 -18.22
C LEU A 171 4.62 -0.39 -18.51
N ARG A 172 5.41 -1.14 -17.74
CA ARG A 172 6.85 -1.27 -18.03
C ARG A 172 7.11 -2.04 -19.32
N ASN A 173 6.35 -3.09 -19.58
CA ASN A 173 6.50 -3.85 -20.82
C ASN A 173 6.17 -2.98 -22.03
N GLN A 174 5.12 -2.17 -21.95
CA GLN A 174 4.79 -1.21 -23.01
C GLN A 174 5.90 -0.17 -23.20
N ALA A 175 6.39 0.44 -22.13
CA ALA A 175 7.48 1.42 -22.19
C ALA A 175 8.81 0.85 -22.71
N LYS A 176 9.02 -0.48 -22.70
CA LYS A 176 10.18 -1.13 -23.31
C LYS A 176 10.03 -1.34 -24.81
N LEU A 177 8.79 -1.40 -25.30
CA LEU A 177 8.50 -1.54 -26.74
C LEU A 177 8.52 -0.18 -27.45
N ASP A 178 8.32 0.88 -26.70
CA ASP A 178 8.25 2.27 -27.20
C ASP A 178 9.64 2.95 -27.21
N ASN A 179 10.70 2.27 -26.72
CA ASN A 179 12.11 2.69 -26.75
C ASN A 179 12.96 1.78 -27.62
#